data_b36afd542a8bcc2d121e3618875bfb7d
#
_entry.id   b36afd542a8bcc2d121e3618875bfb7d
#
_cell.length_a   1.000
_cell.length_b   1.000
_cell.length_c   1.000
_cell.angle_alpha   90.00
_cell.angle_beta   90.00
_cell.angle_gamma   90.00
#
_symmetry.space_group_name_H-M   'P 1'
#
loop_
_entity.id
_entity.type
_entity.pdbx_description
1 polymer ?
#
loop_
_entity_poly.entity_id
_entity_poly.type
_entity_poly.pdbx_seq_one_letter_code
_entity_poly.pdbx_strand_id
1 'polypeptide(L)'
;QYPEYVKLRPDMTLSDFKFIYFWEFLHRTIGRLIGLVFLIPFIWFLIRGYFNRPLLKRVLALFVLGGLQGLMGWYMVSSGLVDRPDVSHYRLAAHLMLAMTIFGCCIWFANDLVVRSMQPIVARSRSWLLRWLVALGLLLAVQIFWGALVAGLNAGFILNTFPLMNGRLLPPNGLSQDPLLINLVENLATVQWIHRVLATVLLVGVTLCYVRIRRDAELARFEAWGLAFLVLVLLQYALGVTTLLTHVKTAIGVTHQAMALIIVGFVLTFLHRVVASQPSTK
;
A
#
# COMPACT_ATOMS: atom_id res chain seq x y z
N GLN A 1 -32.63 -2.37 -10.90
CA GLN A 1 -32.02 -3.70 -10.74
C GLN A 1 -30.55 -3.58 -11.04
N TYR A 2 -29.71 -3.71 -10.01
CA TYR A 2 -28.25 -3.58 -10.17
C TYR A 2 -27.69 -4.89 -10.75
N PRO A 3 -26.72 -4.80 -11.69
CA PRO A 3 -26.11 -5.97 -12.33
C PRO A 3 -25.48 -6.95 -11.33
N GLU A 4 -24.93 -6.46 -10.22
CA GLU A 4 -24.37 -7.28 -9.15
C GLU A 4 -25.40 -8.19 -8.50
N TYR A 5 -26.61 -7.67 -8.22
CA TYR A 5 -27.72 -8.47 -7.67
C TYR A 5 -28.15 -9.57 -8.65
N VAL A 6 -28.34 -9.18 -9.92
CA VAL A 6 -28.87 -10.11 -10.94
C VAL A 6 -27.87 -11.20 -11.31
N LYS A 7 -26.57 -10.85 -11.42
CA LYS A 7 -25.54 -11.73 -11.98
C LYS A 7 -24.72 -12.50 -10.93
N LEU A 8 -24.46 -11.91 -9.76
CA LEU A 8 -23.55 -12.49 -8.77
C LEU A 8 -24.22 -12.95 -7.48
N ARG A 9 -25.31 -12.30 -7.07
CA ARG A 9 -25.93 -12.54 -5.75
C ARG A 9 -27.46 -12.49 -5.83
N PRO A 10 -28.09 -13.40 -6.61
CA PRO A 10 -29.55 -13.42 -6.75
C PRO A 10 -30.25 -13.68 -5.43
N ASP A 11 -29.58 -14.32 -4.44
CA ASP A 11 -30.11 -14.65 -3.12
C ASP A 11 -29.85 -13.56 -2.07
N MET A 12 -29.28 -12.39 -2.46
CA MET A 12 -28.98 -11.30 -1.54
C MET A 12 -30.25 -10.77 -0.89
N THR A 13 -30.26 -10.76 0.45
CA THR A 13 -31.38 -10.16 1.20
C THR A 13 -31.30 -8.62 1.18
N LEU A 14 -32.41 -7.96 1.47
CA LEU A 14 -32.42 -6.51 1.63
C LEU A 14 -31.47 -6.01 2.74
N SER A 15 -31.27 -6.83 3.79
CA SER A 15 -30.33 -6.53 4.87
C SER A 15 -28.88 -6.53 4.37
N ASP A 16 -28.49 -7.54 3.57
CA ASP A 16 -27.16 -7.65 2.99
C ASP A 16 -26.86 -6.48 2.04
N PHE A 17 -27.88 -6.13 1.21
CA PHE A 17 -27.79 -4.97 0.32
C PHE A 17 -27.57 -3.67 1.11
N LYS A 18 -28.37 -3.44 2.18
CA LYS A 18 -28.23 -2.24 3.01
C LYS A 18 -26.85 -2.16 3.67
N PHE A 19 -26.28 -3.30 4.11
CA PHE A 19 -24.95 -3.35 4.70
C PHE A 19 -23.87 -2.98 3.70
N ILE A 20 -23.87 -3.55 2.49
CA ILE A 20 -22.91 -3.23 1.43
C ILE A 20 -23.03 -1.76 1.02
N TYR A 21 -24.27 -1.32 0.76
CA TYR A 21 -24.56 0.07 0.38
C TYR A 21 -24.11 1.08 1.44
N PHE A 22 -24.27 0.77 2.72
CA PHE A 22 -23.84 1.64 3.82
C PHE A 22 -22.33 1.90 3.76
N TRP A 23 -21.51 0.86 3.59
CA TRP A 23 -20.05 1.01 3.54
C TRP A 23 -19.61 1.76 2.28
N GLU A 24 -20.23 1.49 1.16
CA GLU A 24 -19.95 2.20 -0.09
C GLU A 24 -20.34 3.68 0.01
N PHE A 25 -21.51 3.97 0.52
CA PHE A 25 -21.98 5.34 0.75
C PHE A 25 -21.08 6.08 1.74
N LEU A 26 -20.71 5.43 2.85
CA LEU A 26 -19.81 5.98 3.86
C LEU A 26 -18.45 6.32 3.27
N HIS A 27 -17.86 5.41 2.51
CA HIS A 27 -16.58 5.63 1.83
C HIS A 27 -16.64 6.86 0.90
N ARG A 28 -17.66 6.96 0.06
CA ARG A 28 -17.86 8.10 -0.85
C ARG A 28 -18.09 9.41 -0.08
N THR A 29 -18.83 9.35 1.02
CA THR A 29 -19.09 10.52 1.87
C THR A 29 -17.82 11.00 2.55
N ILE A 30 -17.03 10.10 3.14
CA ILE A 30 -15.73 10.43 3.74
C ILE A 30 -14.80 11.03 2.69
N GLY A 31 -14.73 10.46 1.48
CA GLY A 31 -13.91 10.99 0.39
C GLY A 31 -14.27 12.45 0.03
N ARG A 32 -15.57 12.79 -0.02
CA ARG A 32 -16.03 14.17 -0.24
C ARG A 32 -15.68 15.09 0.94
N LEU A 33 -15.86 14.60 2.18
CA LEU A 33 -15.55 15.36 3.38
C LEU A 33 -14.04 15.65 3.49
N ILE A 34 -13.17 14.70 3.15
CA ILE A 34 -11.71 14.92 3.10
C ILE A 34 -11.38 16.08 2.16
N GLY A 35 -12.03 16.14 0.99
CA GLY A 35 -11.85 17.25 0.06
C GLY A 35 -12.21 18.61 0.67
N LEU A 36 -13.34 18.70 1.39
CA LEU A 36 -13.78 19.93 2.07
C LEU A 36 -12.86 20.29 3.24
N VAL A 37 -12.52 19.31 4.08
CA VAL A 37 -11.61 19.49 5.23
C VAL A 37 -10.23 19.97 4.78
N PHE A 38 -9.79 19.58 3.59
CA PHE A 38 -8.56 20.09 2.99
C PHE A 38 -8.75 21.49 2.38
N LEU A 39 -9.80 21.69 1.60
CA LEU A 39 -10.03 22.92 0.82
C LEU A 39 -10.27 24.13 1.70
N ILE A 40 -11.06 24.00 2.77
CA ILE A 40 -11.42 25.13 3.64
C ILE A 40 -10.19 25.73 4.33
N PRO A 41 -9.34 24.95 5.05
CA PRO A 41 -8.10 25.49 5.60
C PRO A 41 -7.12 25.98 4.54
N PHE A 42 -7.05 25.31 3.38
CA PHE A 42 -6.18 25.72 2.29
C PHE A 42 -6.52 27.16 1.83
N ILE A 43 -7.79 27.45 1.54
CA ILE A 43 -8.25 28.78 1.13
C ILE A 43 -7.97 29.79 2.23
N TRP A 44 -8.27 29.44 3.48
CA TRP A 44 -8.03 30.31 4.64
C TRP A 44 -6.55 30.70 4.74
N PHE A 45 -5.64 29.73 4.72
CA PHE A 45 -4.21 29.98 4.83
C PHE A 45 -3.65 30.72 3.60
N LEU A 46 -4.23 30.48 2.41
CA LEU A 46 -3.86 31.18 1.19
C LEU A 46 -4.20 32.68 1.29
N ILE A 47 -5.44 33.01 1.70
CA ILE A 47 -5.89 34.41 1.87
C ILE A 47 -5.08 35.12 2.96
N ARG A 48 -4.71 34.41 4.02
CA ARG A 48 -3.91 34.96 5.12
C ARG A 48 -2.42 35.08 4.81
N GLY A 49 -1.95 34.62 3.66
CA GLY A 49 -0.55 34.71 3.25
C GLY A 49 0.41 33.81 4.03
N TYR A 50 -0.09 32.73 4.66
CA TYR A 50 0.74 31.82 5.46
C TYR A 50 1.63 30.89 4.61
N PHE A 51 1.39 30.79 3.30
CA PHE A 51 2.17 29.94 2.42
C PHE A 51 3.38 30.67 1.84
N ASN A 52 4.58 30.14 2.13
CA ASN A 52 5.73 30.45 1.28
C ASN A 52 5.65 29.64 -0.04
N ARG A 53 6.41 30.05 -1.05
CA ARG A 53 6.39 29.42 -2.40
C ARG A 53 6.63 27.89 -2.37
N PRO A 54 7.61 27.33 -1.60
CA PRO A 54 7.82 25.88 -1.54
C PRO A 54 6.64 25.13 -0.93
N LEU A 55 6.07 25.64 0.19
CA LEU A 55 4.94 25.02 0.85
C LEU A 55 3.67 25.06 -0.01
N LEU A 56 3.42 26.18 -0.68
CA LEU A 56 2.29 26.34 -1.59
C LEU A 56 2.33 25.29 -2.71
N LYS A 57 3.51 25.08 -3.33
CA LYS A 57 3.66 24.05 -4.38
C LYS A 57 3.33 22.64 -3.88
N ARG A 58 3.76 22.29 -2.66
CA ARG A 58 3.49 20.99 -2.05
C ARG A 58 2.00 20.80 -1.77
N VAL A 59 1.36 21.81 -1.20
CA VAL A 59 -0.07 21.76 -0.87
C VAL A 59 -0.92 21.71 -2.13
N LEU A 60 -0.57 22.49 -3.17
CA LEU A 60 -1.22 22.42 -4.48
C LEU A 60 -1.04 21.04 -5.14
N ALA A 61 0.14 20.43 -5.03
CA ALA A 61 0.36 19.07 -5.55
C ALA A 61 -0.56 18.06 -4.84
N LEU A 62 -0.70 18.13 -3.51
CA LEU A 62 -1.63 17.28 -2.76
C LEU A 62 -3.09 17.53 -3.18
N PHE A 63 -3.46 18.79 -3.43
CA PHE A 63 -4.80 19.13 -3.90
C PHE A 63 -5.12 18.51 -5.26
N VAL A 64 -4.17 18.63 -6.22
CA VAL A 64 -4.31 18.01 -7.55
C VAL A 64 -4.37 16.49 -7.46
N LEU A 65 -3.50 15.87 -6.67
CA LEU A 65 -3.51 14.42 -6.44
C LEU A 65 -4.81 13.96 -5.79
N GLY A 66 -5.36 14.72 -4.83
CA GLY A 66 -6.66 14.45 -4.21
C GLY A 66 -7.81 14.51 -5.22
N GLY A 67 -7.78 15.50 -6.12
CA GLY A 67 -8.73 15.60 -7.23
C GLY A 67 -8.63 14.40 -8.20
N LEU A 68 -7.42 13.99 -8.56
CA LEU A 68 -7.16 12.80 -9.37
C LEU A 68 -7.64 11.52 -8.67
N GLN A 69 -7.49 11.43 -7.34
CA GLN A 69 -7.99 10.30 -6.55
C GLN A 69 -9.52 10.18 -6.63
N GLY A 70 -10.22 11.31 -6.53
CA GLY A 70 -11.67 11.35 -6.71
C GLY A 70 -12.11 10.95 -8.12
N LEU A 71 -11.43 11.47 -9.16
CA LEU A 71 -11.64 11.11 -10.55
C LEU A 71 -11.38 9.62 -10.80
N MET A 72 -10.29 9.09 -10.26
CA MET A 72 -9.94 7.67 -10.37
C MET A 72 -10.98 6.77 -9.69
N GLY A 73 -11.51 7.19 -8.52
CA GLY A 73 -12.59 6.48 -7.85
C GLY A 73 -13.87 6.44 -8.68
N TRP A 74 -14.25 7.55 -9.31
CA TRP A 74 -15.38 7.60 -10.24
C TRP A 74 -15.15 6.68 -11.46
N TYR A 75 -13.97 6.76 -12.07
CA TYR A 75 -13.59 5.92 -13.21
C TYR A 75 -13.58 4.42 -12.85
N MET A 76 -13.19 4.08 -11.63
CA MET A 76 -13.21 2.72 -11.12
C MET A 76 -14.64 2.15 -11.07
N VAL A 77 -15.57 2.89 -10.48
CA VAL A 77 -16.98 2.45 -10.35
C VAL A 77 -17.68 2.38 -11.70
N SER A 78 -17.42 3.31 -12.61
CA SER A 78 -18.06 3.35 -13.94
C SER A 78 -17.77 2.10 -14.78
N SER A 79 -16.72 1.32 -14.46
CA SER A 79 -16.39 0.09 -15.19
C SER A 79 -17.26 -1.11 -14.84
N GLY A 80 -17.78 -1.17 -13.60
CA GLY A 80 -18.57 -2.30 -13.11
C GLY A 80 -20.06 -2.22 -13.43
N LEU A 81 -20.53 -1.11 -14.00
CA LEU A 81 -21.97 -0.87 -14.21
C LEU A 81 -22.51 -1.31 -15.58
N VAL A 82 -21.66 -1.64 -16.55
CA VAL A 82 -22.09 -1.89 -17.93
C VAL A 82 -22.03 -3.37 -18.30
N ASP A 83 -20.84 -3.98 -18.32
CA ASP A 83 -20.67 -5.35 -18.84
C ASP A 83 -20.27 -6.38 -17.79
N ARG A 84 -19.55 -5.96 -16.76
CA ARG A 84 -19.07 -6.80 -15.65
C ARG A 84 -19.54 -6.21 -14.33
N PRO A 85 -20.11 -7.01 -13.42
CA PRO A 85 -20.52 -6.54 -12.11
C PRO A 85 -19.32 -6.21 -11.19
N ASP A 86 -18.16 -6.86 -11.44
CA ASP A 86 -16.93 -6.62 -10.68
C ASP A 86 -16.14 -5.41 -11.19
N VAL A 87 -15.57 -4.65 -10.26
CA VAL A 87 -14.63 -3.57 -10.58
C VAL A 87 -13.36 -4.16 -11.18
N SER A 88 -12.85 -3.53 -12.25
CA SER A 88 -11.57 -3.93 -12.85
C SER A 88 -10.44 -3.90 -11.81
N HIS A 89 -9.73 -5.04 -11.65
CA HIS A 89 -8.59 -5.16 -10.75
C HIS A 89 -7.45 -4.18 -11.08
N TYR A 90 -7.28 -3.80 -12.35
CA TYR A 90 -6.32 -2.75 -12.75
C TYR A 90 -6.73 -1.37 -12.24
N ARG A 91 -8.02 -1.01 -12.34
CA ARG A 91 -8.51 0.27 -11.85
C ARG A 91 -8.47 0.33 -10.33
N LEU A 92 -8.77 -0.79 -9.66
CA LEU A 92 -8.62 -0.94 -8.21
C LEU A 92 -7.15 -0.74 -7.79
N ALA A 93 -6.21 -1.40 -8.46
CA ALA A 93 -4.78 -1.26 -8.19
C ALA A 93 -4.30 0.18 -8.42
N ALA A 94 -4.72 0.83 -9.52
CA ALA A 94 -4.36 2.22 -9.81
C ALA A 94 -4.91 3.18 -8.75
N HIS A 95 -6.17 3.01 -8.33
CA HIS A 95 -6.80 3.82 -7.28
C HIS A 95 -6.07 3.65 -5.93
N LEU A 96 -5.72 2.42 -5.55
CA LEU A 96 -4.97 2.15 -4.32
C LEU A 96 -3.55 2.73 -4.38
N MET A 97 -2.84 2.57 -5.50
CA MET A 97 -1.47 3.09 -5.65
C MET A 97 -1.44 4.62 -5.63
N LEU A 98 -2.45 5.28 -6.20
CA LEU A 98 -2.58 6.74 -6.12
C LEU A 98 -2.86 7.17 -4.67
N ALA A 99 -3.75 6.47 -3.95
CA ALA A 99 -3.99 6.73 -2.52
C ALA A 99 -2.71 6.58 -1.67
N MET A 100 -1.92 5.51 -1.92
CA MET A 100 -0.64 5.29 -1.25
C MET A 100 0.39 6.39 -1.57
N THR A 101 0.39 6.89 -2.81
CA THR A 101 1.24 8.03 -3.21
C THR A 101 0.87 9.30 -2.46
N ILE A 102 -0.42 9.63 -2.37
CA ILE A 102 -0.93 10.79 -1.62
C ILE A 102 -0.54 10.66 -0.14
N PHE A 103 -0.81 9.50 0.45
CA PHE A 103 -0.44 9.21 1.84
C PHE A 103 1.07 9.37 2.07
N GLY A 104 1.89 8.83 1.16
CA GLY A 104 3.34 8.95 1.21
C GLY A 104 3.81 10.40 1.14
N CYS A 105 3.23 11.22 0.25
CA CYS A 105 3.51 12.64 0.17
C CYS A 105 3.12 13.37 1.47
N CYS A 106 1.97 13.06 2.05
CA CYS A 106 1.55 13.64 3.33
C CYS A 106 2.54 13.30 4.45
N ILE A 107 2.95 12.03 4.57
CA ILE A 107 3.95 11.60 5.57
C ILE A 107 5.29 12.30 5.34
N TRP A 108 5.76 12.38 4.09
CA TRP A 108 7.03 13.03 3.78
C TRP A 108 7.01 14.53 4.13
N PHE A 109 5.97 15.24 3.71
CA PHE A 109 5.85 16.68 3.98
C PHE A 109 5.65 16.97 5.47
N ALA A 110 4.93 16.10 6.19
CA ALA A 110 4.80 16.21 7.65
C ALA A 110 6.16 16.01 8.35
N ASN A 111 6.96 15.04 7.91
CA ASN A 111 8.31 14.83 8.43
C ASN A 111 9.23 16.04 8.15
N ASP A 112 9.14 16.69 6.99
CA ASP A 112 9.90 17.91 6.69
C ASP A 112 9.61 19.06 7.68
N LEU A 113 8.41 19.11 8.26
CA LEU A 113 8.03 20.12 9.24
C LEU A 113 8.47 19.78 10.68
N VAL A 114 8.57 18.47 11.00
CA VAL A 114 8.79 17.99 12.38
C VAL A 114 10.24 17.55 12.60
N VAL A 115 10.86 16.90 11.61
CA VAL A 115 12.20 16.34 11.74
C VAL A 115 13.23 17.45 11.57
N ARG A 116 13.91 17.80 12.66
CA ARG A 116 15.05 18.72 12.64
C ARG A 116 16.28 18.01 12.09
N SER A 117 17.33 18.80 11.72
CA SER A 117 18.63 18.25 11.32
C SER A 117 19.12 17.22 12.32
N MET A 118 19.51 16.05 11.82
CA MET A 118 20.02 14.95 12.62
C MET A 118 21.56 14.94 12.60
N GLN A 119 22.16 14.31 13.61
CA GLN A 119 23.62 14.18 13.66
C GLN A 119 24.18 13.51 12.40
N PRO A 120 25.39 13.90 11.95
CA PRO A 120 26.04 13.30 10.80
C PRO A 120 26.27 11.79 10.94
N ILE A 121 26.34 11.11 9.80
CA ILE A 121 26.67 9.67 9.70
C ILE A 121 27.79 9.52 8.69
N VAL A 122 28.68 8.53 8.89
CA VAL A 122 29.70 8.17 7.89
C VAL A 122 29.05 7.96 6.52
N ALA A 123 29.57 8.63 5.50
CA ALA A 123 28.95 8.70 4.16
C ALA A 123 28.68 7.31 3.56
N ARG A 124 29.60 6.33 3.77
CA ARG A 124 29.45 4.95 3.27
C ARG A 124 28.27 4.25 3.90
N SER A 125 28.13 4.26 5.25
CA SER A 125 27.05 3.60 5.97
C SER A 125 25.71 4.26 5.68
N ARG A 126 25.67 5.61 5.59
CA ARG A 126 24.50 6.37 5.16
C ARG A 126 24.03 5.97 3.76
N SER A 127 24.93 5.99 2.77
CA SER A 127 24.60 5.66 1.39
C SER A 127 24.12 4.22 1.22
N TRP A 128 24.68 3.29 2.01
CA TRP A 128 24.22 1.91 2.04
C TRP A 128 22.79 1.83 2.58
N LEU A 129 22.50 2.43 3.75
CA LEU A 129 21.20 2.40 4.38
C LEU A 129 20.13 3.08 3.50
N LEU A 130 20.44 4.22 2.89
CA LEU A 130 19.54 4.89 1.94
C LEU A 130 19.17 3.99 0.77
N ARG A 131 20.16 3.37 0.11
CA ARG A 131 19.89 2.46 -1.01
C ARG A 131 19.02 1.28 -0.61
N TRP A 132 19.28 0.69 0.56
CA TRP A 132 18.47 -0.42 1.06
C TRP A 132 17.03 0.01 1.39
N LEU A 133 16.84 1.11 2.10
CA LEU A 133 15.50 1.62 2.42
C LEU A 133 14.71 2.01 1.17
N VAL A 134 15.36 2.62 0.16
CA VAL A 134 14.72 2.91 -1.13
C VAL A 134 14.33 1.60 -1.84
N ALA A 135 15.24 0.63 -1.93
CA ALA A 135 14.96 -0.65 -2.58
C ALA A 135 13.82 -1.42 -1.89
N LEU A 136 13.83 -1.48 -0.55
CA LEU A 136 12.76 -2.11 0.24
C LEU A 136 11.44 -1.33 0.13
N GLY A 137 11.47 0.00 0.07
CA GLY A 137 10.29 0.82 -0.17
C GLY A 137 9.67 0.59 -1.55
N LEU A 138 10.49 0.48 -2.60
CA LEU A 138 10.05 0.13 -3.95
C LEU A 138 9.49 -1.30 -4.00
N LEU A 139 10.15 -2.26 -3.37
CA LEU A 139 9.66 -3.63 -3.26
C LEU A 139 8.32 -3.69 -2.51
N LEU A 140 8.16 -2.90 -1.44
CA LEU A 140 6.90 -2.76 -0.72
C LEU A 140 5.80 -2.18 -1.62
N ALA A 141 6.10 -1.17 -2.44
CA ALA A 141 5.13 -0.63 -3.40
C ALA A 141 4.70 -1.67 -4.43
N VAL A 142 5.65 -2.45 -4.98
CA VAL A 142 5.36 -3.58 -5.87
C VAL A 142 4.52 -4.64 -5.16
N GLN A 143 4.82 -4.97 -3.90
CA GLN A 143 4.06 -5.91 -3.08
C GLN A 143 2.61 -5.46 -2.88
N ILE A 144 2.39 -4.17 -2.62
CA ILE A 144 1.04 -3.59 -2.44
C ILE A 144 0.28 -3.62 -3.78
N PHE A 145 0.94 -3.32 -4.89
CA PHE A 145 0.33 -3.42 -6.22
C PHE A 145 -0.17 -4.84 -6.51
N TRP A 146 0.67 -5.87 -6.29
CA TRP A 146 0.24 -7.26 -6.46
C TRP A 146 -0.84 -7.67 -5.44
N GLY A 147 -0.81 -7.12 -4.23
CA GLY A 147 -1.88 -7.30 -3.25
C GLY A 147 -3.23 -6.76 -3.74
N ALA A 148 -3.22 -5.62 -4.43
CA ALA A 148 -4.42 -5.06 -5.06
C ALA A 148 -4.95 -5.94 -6.20
N LEU A 149 -4.06 -6.54 -7.01
CA LEU A 149 -4.46 -7.52 -8.03
C LEU A 149 -5.06 -8.78 -7.40
N VAL A 150 -4.45 -9.31 -6.32
CA VAL A 150 -5.01 -10.46 -5.56
C VAL A 150 -6.42 -10.15 -5.07
N ALA A 151 -6.65 -8.95 -4.52
CA ALA A 151 -7.95 -8.53 -4.03
C ALA A 151 -8.96 -8.36 -5.19
N GLY A 152 -8.59 -7.65 -6.25
CA GLY A 152 -9.47 -7.37 -7.38
C GLY A 152 -9.82 -8.57 -8.25
N LEU A 153 -8.97 -9.59 -8.28
CA LEU A 153 -9.21 -10.88 -8.96
C LEU A 153 -9.90 -11.91 -8.06
N ASN A 154 -10.16 -11.59 -6.79
CA ASN A 154 -10.64 -12.57 -5.81
C ASN A 154 -9.68 -13.77 -5.63
N ALA A 155 -8.39 -13.61 -5.97
CA ALA A 155 -7.40 -14.67 -5.95
C ALA A 155 -7.07 -15.18 -4.53
N GLY A 156 -7.46 -14.44 -3.48
CA GLY A 156 -7.31 -14.86 -2.10
C GLY A 156 -8.24 -16.02 -1.68
N PHE A 157 -9.28 -16.32 -2.45
CA PHE A 157 -10.23 -17.39 -2.16
C PHE A 157 -9.82 -18.76 -2.73
N ILE A 158 -8.73 -18.82 -3.50
CA ILE A 158 -8.21 -20.07 -4.07
C ILE A 158 -6.91 -20.48 -3.37
N LEU A 159 -6.55 -21.78 -3.46
CA LEU A 159 -5.26 -22.31 -3.00
C LEU A 159 -4.90 -21.89 -1.55
N ASN A 160 -5.86 -22.02 -0.64
CA ASN A 160 -5.78 -21.54 0.75
C ASN A 160 -4.93 -22.43 1.67
N THR A 161 -3.79 -22.89 1.19
CA THR A 161 -2.76 -23.64 1.95
C THR A 161 -1.46 -22.84 2.01
N PHE A 162 -0.65 -23.08 3.06
CA PHE A 162 0.64 -22.42 3.26
C PHE A 162 1.63 -23.39 3.95
N PRO A 163 2.94 -23.40 3.60
CA PRO A 163 3.61 -22.51 2.63
C PRO A 163 3.38 -22.90 1.17
N LEU A 164 2.98 -24.14 0.93
CA LEU A 164 2.76 -24.68 -0.42
C LEU A 164 1.36 -24.33 -0.95
N MET A 165 1.22 -24.31 -2.27
CA MET A 165 -0.06 -24.13 -2.97
C MET A 165 -0.65 -25.52 -3.30
N ASN A 166 -1.48 -26.03 -2.39
CA ASN A 166 -2.03 -27.41 -2.45
C ASN A 166 -0.94 -28.45 -2.68
N GLY A 167 0.14 -28.39 -1.85
CA GLY A 167 1.26 -29.33 -1.91
C GLY A 167 2.32 -29.02 -2.98
N ARG A 168 2.18 -27.97 -3.77
CA ARG A 168 3.12 -27.58 -4.84
C ARG A 168 3.82 -26.26 -4.51
N LEU A 169 5.09 -26.12 -4.95
CA LEU A 169 5.84 -24.85 -4.85
C LEU A 169 5.39 -23.83 -5.91
N LEU A 170 5.08 -24.31 -7.10
CA LEU A 170 4.62 -23.47 -8.21
C LEU A 170 3.09 -23.51 -8.31
N PRO A 171 2.46 -22.45 -8.81
CA PRO A 171 1.02 -22.39 -8.93
C PRO A 171 0.52 -23.41 -9.97
N PRO A 172 -0.48 -24.25 -9.66
CA PRO A 172 -1.07 -25.14 -10.63
C PRO A 172 -1.71 -24.31 -11.75
N ASN A 173 -1.45 -24.69 -13.02
CA ASN A 173 -1.92 -23.97 -14.21
C ASN A 173 -1.55 -22.48 -14.23
N GLY A 174 -0.44 -22.12 -13.60
CA GLY A 174 -0.02 -20.70 -13.45
C GLY A 174 0.33 -20.00 -14.77
N LEU A 175 0.62 -20.76 -15.84
CA LEU A 175 1.00 -20.25 -17.16
C LEU A 175 0.03 -20.75 -18.25
N SER A 176 -1.25 -20.85 -17.94
CA SER A 176 -2.27 -21.45 -18.83
C SER A 176 -2.90 -20.47 -19.82
N GLN A 177 -2.63 -19.17 -19.68
CA GLN A 177 -3.20 -18.13 -20.54
C GLN A 177 -2.20 -17.69 -21.61
N ASP A 178 -2.71 -17.29 -22.76
CA ASP A 178 -1.93 -16.77 -23.89
C ASP A 178 -2.37 -15.31 -24.18
N PRO A 179 -1.44 -14.35 -24.40
CA PRO A 179 0.03 -14.50 -24.35
C PRO A 179 0.58 -14.75 -22.94
N LEU A 180 1.73 -15.42 -22.83
CA LEU A 180 2.31 -15.91 -21.58
C LEU A 180 2.40 -14.84 -20.48
N LEU A 181 2.75 -13.58 -20.83
CA LEU A 181 2.92 -12.49 -19.87
C LEU A 181 1.61 -12.06 -19.19
N ILE A 182 0.45 -12.34 -19.78
CA ILE A 182 -0.84 -11.97 -19.19
C ILE A 182 -1.09 -12.74 -17.89
N ASN A 183 -0.49 -13.93 -17.73
CA ASN A 183 -0.60 -14.71 -16.50
C ASN A 183 -0.07 -13.98 -15.26
N LEU A 184 0.88 -13.06 -15.43
CA LEU A 184 1.43 -12.28 -14.31
C LEU A 184 0.39 -11.37 -13.66
N VAL A 185 -0.66 -10.99 -14.38
CA VAL A 185 -1.65 -10.01 -13.93
C VAL A 185 -3.11 -10.47 -14.02
N GLU A 186 -3.40 -11.58 -14.76
CA GLU A 186 -4.77 -12.09 -14.96
C GLU A 186 -4.97 -13.50 -14.37
N ASN A 187 -3.90 -14.32 -14.27
CA ASN A 187 -4.03 -15.66 -13.74
C ASN A 187 -4.06 -15.64 -12.21
N LEU A 188 -5.18 -16.03 -11.61
CA LEU A 188 -5.41 -15.98 -10.17
C LEU A 188 -4.31 -16.69 -9.36
N ALA A 189 -3.90 -17.89 -9.83
CA ALA A 189 -2.90 -18.69 -9.13
C ALA A 189 -1.51 -18.03 -9.19
N THR A 190 -1.13 -17.50 -10.36
CA THR A 190 0.15 -16.80 -10.54
C THR A 190 0.19 -15.48 -9.80
N VAL A 191 -0.86 -14.66 -9.85
CA VAL A 191 -0.95 -13.39 -9.13
C VAL A 191 -0.83 -13.62 -7.62
N GLN A 192 -1.51 -14.63 -7.08
CA GLN A 192 -1.40 -14.99 -5.67
C GLN A 192 0.02 -15.51 -5.33
N TRP A 193 0.62 -16.32 -6.20
CA TRP A 193 1.98 -16.84 -5.99
C TRP A 193 3.02 -15.72 -5.98
N ILE A 194 2.96 -14.80 -6.94
CA ILE A 194 3.87 -13.63 -6.99
C ILE A 194 3.75 -12.81 -5.70
N HIS A 195 2.54 -12.55 -5.23
CA HIS A 195 2.32 -11.83 -3.98
C HIS A 195 2.98 -12.52 -2.78
N ARG A 196 2.91 -13.86 -2.67
CA ARG A 196 3.57 -14.62 -1.61
C ARG A 196 5.11 -14.57 -1.72
N VAL A 197 5.64 -14.70 -2.94
CA VAL A 197 7.10 -14.63 -3.20
C VAL A 197 7.63 -13.26 -2.85
N LEU A 198 6.99 -12.18 -3.33
CA LEU A 198 7.39 -10.81 -3.03
C LEU A 198 7.35 -10.52 -1.53
N ALA A 199 6.33 -11.02 -0.80
CA ALA A 199 6.25 -10.89 0.65
C ALA A 199 7.45 -11.57 1.35
N THR A 200 7.83 -12.77 0.89
CA THR A 200 8.96 -13.50 1.43
C THR A 200 10.29 -12.79 1.14
N VAL A 201 10.46 -12.29 -0.09
CA VAL A 201 11.65 -11.50 -0.48
C VAL A 201 11.75 -10.22 0.34
N LEU A 202 10.62 -9.53 0.58
CA LEU A 202 10.58 -8.34 1.43
C LEU A 202 11.00 -8.67 2.87
N LEU A 203 10.46 -9.75 3.46
CA LEU A 203 10.82 -10.18 4.81
C LEU A 203 12.32 -10.50 4.93
N VAL A 204 12.86 -11.26 3.98
CA VAL A 204 14.30 -11.57 3.93
C VAL A 204 15.13 -10.29 3.78
N GLY A 205 14.73 -9.39 2.87
CA GLY A 205 15.43 -8.13 2.65
C GLY A 205 15.45 -7.24 3.90
N VAL A 206 14.32 -7.12 4.60
CA VAL A 206 14.25 -6.35 5.87
C VAL A 206 15.09 -7.00 6.96
N THR A 207 15.08 -8.35 7.05
CA THR A 207 15.92 -9.08 8.00
C THR A 207 17.41 -8.82 7.75
N LEU A 208 17.86 -8.91 6.49
CA LEU A 208 19.25 -8.63 6.13
C LEU A 208 19.64 -7.16 6.41
N CYS A 209 18.72 -6.22 6.14
CA CYS A 209 18.91 -4.82 6.46
C CYS A 209 19.11 -4.62 7.98
N TYR A 210 18.25 -5.21 8.80
CA TYR A 210 18.35 -5.14 10.26
C TYR A 210 19.66 -5.76 10.80
N VAL A 211 20.02 -6.96 10.32
CA VAL A 211 21.27 -7.62 10.73
C VAL A 211 22.49 -6.73 10.41
N ARG A 212 22.49 -6.08 9.24
CA ARG A 212 23.57 -5.15 8.86
C ARG A 212 23.58 -3.90 9.74
N ILE A 213 22.42 -3.31 10.06
CA ILE A 213 22.32 -2.17 10.99
C ILE A 213 22.93 -2.52 12.34
N ARG A 214 22.61 -3.69 12.90
CA ARG A 214 23.17 -4.16 14.19
C ARG A 214 24.69 -4.37 14.19
N ARG A 215 25.28 -4.72 13.04
CA ARG A 215 26.72 -4.97 12.90
C ARG A 215 27.53 -3.73 12.57
N ASP A 216 26.90 -2.61 12.26
CA ASP A 216 27.56 -1.38 11.88
C ASP A 216 27.42 -0.34 13.01
N ALA A 217 28.49 -0.08 13.74
CA ALA A 217 28.48 0.86 14.87
C ALA A 217 28.01 2.27 14.44
N GLU A 218 28.27 2.71 13.21
CA GLU A 218 27.81 3.98 12.69
C GLU A 218 26.29 4.05 12.53
N LEU A 219 25.63 2.89 12.41
CA LEU A 219 24.18 2.77 12.28
C LEU A 219 23.47 2.42 13.61
N ALA A 220 24.19 2.30 14.74
CA ALA A 220 23.65 1.87 16.04
C ALA A 220 22.40 2.68 16.47
N ARG A 221 22.37 3.99 16.19
CA ARG A 221 21.20 4.85 16.47
C ARG A 221 19.93 4.47 15.70
N PHE A 222 20.05 3.70 14.62
CA PHE A 222 18.93 3.19 13.83
C PHE A 222 18.56 1.75 14.17
N GLU A 223 19.18 1.12 15.16
CA GLU A 223 18.91 -0.26 15.55
C GLU A 223 17.43 -0.45 15.93
N ALA A 224 16.88 0.42 16.77
CA ALA A 224 15.47 0.37 17.16
C ALA A 224 14.53 0.56 15.95
N TRP A 225 14.90 1.40 14.98
CA TRP A 225 14.14 1.59 13.73
C TRP A 225 14.19 0.34 12.86
N GLY A 226 15.36 -0.27 12.72
CA GLY A 226 15.52 -1.52 11.98
C GLY A 226 14.75 -2.68 12.62
N LEU A 227 14.79 -2.80 13.94
CA LEU A 227 14.03 -3.80 14.69
C LEU A 227 12.51 -3.57 14.52
N ALA A 228 12.05 -2.35 14.70
CA ALA A 228 10.62 -2.02 14.52
C ALA A 228 10.14 -2.33 13.11
N PHE A 229 10.96 -2.03 12.07
CA PHE A 229 10.62 -2.37 10.69
C PHE A 229 10.50 -3.90 10.51
N LEU A 230 11.44 -4.67 11.05
CA LEU A 230 11.39 -6.13 11.01
C LEU A 230 10.14 -6.69 11.72
N VAL A 231 9.83 -6.20 12.91
CA VAL A 231 8.63 -6.63 13.66
C VAL A 231 7.36 -6.31 12.89
N LEU A 232 7.23 -5.10 12.32
CA LEU A 232 6.07 -4.72 11.53
C LEU A 232 5.90 -5.62 10.30
N VAL A 233 6.99 -5.95 9.58
CA VAL A 233 6.93 -6.83 8.41
C VAL A 233 6.64 -8.27 8.80
N LEU A 234 7.15 -8.77 9.94
CA LEU A 234 6.79 -10.10 10.47
C LEU A 234 5.30 -10.18 10.82
N LEU A 235 4.76 -9.16 11.48
CA LEU A 235 3.33 -9.09 11.79
C LEU A 235 2.47 -9.04 10.51
N GLN A 236 2.89 -8.24 9.52
CA GLN A 236 2.23 -8.16 8.22
C GLN A 236 2.23 -9.50 7.49
N TYR A 237 3.37 -10.21 7.52
CA TYR A 237 3.50 -11.53 6.92
C TYR A 237 2.55 -12.54 7.59
N ALA A 238 2.54 -12.56 8.92
CA ALA A 238 1.64 -13.42 9.69
C ALA A 238 0.17 -13.10 9.41
N LEU A 239 -0.20 -11.80 9.33
CA LEU A 239 -1.55 -11.38 8.95
C LEU A 239 -1.91 -11.82 7.52
N GLY A 240 -0.96 -11.75 6.57
CA GLY A 240 -1.18 -12.24 5.21
C GLY A 240 -1.44 -13.73 5.14
N VAL A 241 -0.64 -14.54 5.87
CA VAL A 241 -0.85 -15.99 6.00
C VAL A 241 -2.20 -16.29 6.66
N THR A 242 -2.53 -15.59 7.74
CA THR A 242 -3.83 -15.76 8.42
C THR A 242 -5.00 -15.39 7.52
N THR A 243 -4.89 -14.29 6.76
CA THR A 243 -5.91 -13.88 5.78
C THR A 243 -6.17 -15.00 4.77
N LEU A 244 -5.10 -15.59 4.25
CA LEU A 244 -5.19 -16.69 3.29
C LEU A 244 -5.85 -17.93 3.90
N LEU A 245 -5.36 -18.41 5.06
CA LEU A 245 -5.82 -19.64 5.70
C LEU A 245 -7.27 -19.53 6.21
N THR A 246 -7.73 -18.31 6.48
CA THR A 246 -9.11 -18.05 6.91
C THR A 246 -10.07 -17.72 5.76
N HIS A 247 -9.67 -17.97 4.50
CA HIS A 247 -10.49 -17.69 3.32
C HIS A 247 -10.94 -16.23 3.28
N VAL A 248 -9.98 -15.31 3.50
CA VAL A 248 -10.17 -13.85 3.43
C VAL A 248 -11.31 -13.33 4.32
N LYS A 249 -11.35 -13.78 5.60
CA LYS A 249 -12.30 -13.18 6.55
C LYS A 249 -12.13 -11.67 6.55
N THR A 250 -13.21 -10.92 6.31
CA THR A 250 -13.22 -9.47 6.08
C THR A 250 -12.43 -8.70 7.14
N ALA A 251 -12.64 -8.98 8.42
CA ALA A 251 -11.93 -8.28 9.50
C ALA A 251 -10.41 -8.48 9.42
N ILE A 252 -9.94 -9.69 9.08
CA ILE A 252 -8.51 -10.00 8.98
C ILE A 252 -7.92 -9.35 7.73
N GLY A 253 -8.62 -9.41 6.60
CA GLY A 253 -8.21 -8.75 5.35
C GLY A 253 -8.09 -7.23 5.52
N VAL A 254 -9.03 -6.58 6.18
CA VAL A 254 -8.98 -5.14 6.50
C VAL A 254 -7.79 -4.82 7.42
N THR A 255 -7.55 -5.64 8.45
CA THR A 255 -6.40 -5.47 9.35
C THR A 255 -5.07 -5.62 8.60
N HIS A 256 -4.98 -6.61 7.69
CA HIS A 256 -3.80 -6.80 6.84
C HIS A 256 -3.55 -5.56 5.94
N GLN A 257 -4.59 -4.99 5.36
CA GLN A 257 -4.48 -3.77 4.56
C GLN A 257 -4.11 -2.53 5.39
N ALA A 258 -4.70 -2.37 6.57
CA ALA A 258 -4.38 -1.28 7.48
C ALA A 258 -2.92 -1.34 7.97
N MET A 259 -2.41 -2.54 8.27
CA MET A 259 -1.01 -2.73 8.64
C MET A 259 -0.05 -2.37 7.51
N ALA A 260 -0.39 -2.65 6.24
CA ALA A 260 0.42 -2.23 5.09
C ALA A 260 0.57 -0.70 5.04
N LEU A 261 -0.50 0.05 5.34
CA LEU A 261 -0.46 1.50 5.42
C LEU A 261 0.48 2.00 6.53
N ILE A 262 0.45 1.35 7.71
CA ILE A 262 1.36 1.65 8.82
C ILE A 262 2.82 1.42 8.39
N ILE A 263 3.11 0.33 7.70
CA ILE A 263 4.47 0.03 7.21
C ILE A 263 4.94 1.06 6.19
N VAL A 264 4.09 1.50 5.26
CA VAL A 264 4.43 2.58 4.32
C VAL A 264 4.79 3.87 5.06
N GLY A 265 3.96 4.30 6.02
CA GLY A 265 4.24 5.47 6.83
C GLY A 265 5.55 5.34 7.62
N PHE A 266 5.79 4.16 8.18
CA PHE A 266 7.01 3.87 8.94
C PHE A 266 8.26 3.92 8.07
N VAL A 267 8.28 3.20 6.94
CA VAL A 267 9.48 3.17 6.06
C VAL A 267 9.79 4.54 5.47
N LEU A 268 8.79 5.33 5.11
CA LEU A 268 8.99 6.70 4.63
C LEU A 268 9.54 7.62 5.72
N THR A 269 9.06 7.48 6.96
CA THR A 269 9.59 8.25 8.11
C THR A 269 11.02 7.80 8.42
N PHE A 270 11.32 6.52 8.39
CA PHE A 270 12.66 6.01 8.58
C PHE A 270 13.62 6.52 7.48
N LEU A 271 13.22 6.42 6.23
CA LEU A 271 13.98 6.94 5.09
C LEU A 271 14.24 8.44 5.23
N HIS A 272 13.20 9.22 5.60
CA HIS A 272 13.32 10.66 5.80
C HIS A 272 14.36 11.00 6.89
N ARG A 273 14.38 10.26 8.00
CA ARG A 273 15.38 10.46 9.07
C ARG A 273 16.81 10.21 8.59
N VAL A 274 17.02 9.19 7.75
CA VAL A 274 18.32 8.91 7.16
C VAL A 274 18.72 10.00 6.14
N VAL A 275 17.74 10.51 5.38
CA VAL A 275 17.97 11.65 4.46
C VAL A 275 18.37 12.92 5.23
N ALA A 276 17.67 13.21 6.34
CA ALA A 276 17.94 14.37 7.19
C ALA A 276 19.30 14.30 7.93
N SER A 277 19.90 13.11 8.03
CA SER A 277 21.24 12.95 8.58
C SER A 277 22.29 13.37 7.55
N GLN A 278 23.12 14.39 7.87
CA GLN A 278 24.18 14.86 7.00
C GLN A 278 25.28 13.79 6.82
N PRO A 279 25.94 13.68 5.64
CA PRO A 279 27.11 12.83 5.50
C PRO A 279 28.30 13.41 6.28
N SER A 280 29.04 12.55 7.02
CA SER A 280 30.30 12.90 7.64
C SER A 280 31.46 12.44 6.76
N THR A 281 32.54 13.22 6.75
CA THR A 281 33.78 12.95 6.00
C THR A 281 34.80 12.13 6.78
N LYS A 282 34.42 11.57 7.96
CA LYS A 282 35.31 10.72 8.75
C LYS A 282 35.61 9.40 8.07
#